data_cad2106c5380823676fa2548157a089e
#
_entry.id   cad2106c5380823676fa2548157a089e
#
_cell.length_a   1.000
_cell.length_b   1.000
_cell.length_c   1.000
_cell.angle_alpha   90.00
_cell.angle_beta   90.00
_cell.angle_gamma   90.00
#
_symmetry.space_group_name_H-M   'P 1'
#
loop_
_entity.id
_entity.type
_entity.pdbx_description
1 polymer ?
#
loop_
_entity_poly.entity_id
_entity_poly.type
_entity_poly.pdbx_seq_one_letter_code
_entity_poly.pdbx_strand_id
1 'polypeptide(L)'
;MSYADQVFRRNCEDILKNGVWDTELAVRPRWEDGTPAHTVKKFGIVNRYDLQREFPILTLRRTYWKSAVDELLWIWQKKSNNVHDLSSHIWDAWADESGSIGKAYGYQLGVKHQYKEGMFDQVDRVLYDLKHDPASRRILTNLYNFADLHEMALYPCAYSMTFNVSGDTLNAILNQRSQDMLAANNWNVVQYAVLAVSYTHLRAHET
;
A
#
# COMPACT_ATOMS: atom_id res chain seq x y z
N MET A 1 22.75 -9.74 -3.98
CA MET A 1 21.81 -8.68 -4.42
C MET A 1 20.49 -9.35 -4.69
N SER A 2 19.47 -9.02 -3.93
CA SER A 2 18.11 -9.59 -4.07
C SER A 2 17.46 -9.14 -5.39
N TYR A 3 16.38 -9.79 -5.80
CA TYR A 3 15.63 -9.32 -6.96
C TYR A 3 14.99 -7.94 -6.69
N ALA A 4 14.57 -7.70 -5.46
CA ALA A 4 14.07 -6.37 -5.06
C ALA A 4 15.14 -5.27 -5.20
N ASP A 5 16.40 -5.56 -4.89
CA ASP A 5 17.51 -4.63 -5.11
C ASP A 5 17.70 -4.30 -6.60
N GLN A 6 17.59 -5.32 -7.47
CA GLN A 6 17.72 -5.13 -8.92
C GLN A 6 16.58 -4.27 -9.47
N VAL A 7 15.35 -4.51 -9.03
CA VAL A 7 14.17 -3.71 -9.41
C VAL A 7 14.34 -2.27 -8.93
N PHE A 8 14.71 -2.07 -7.67
CA PHE A 8 14.94 -0.75 -7.09
C PHE A 8 15.99 0.05 -7.86
N ARG A 9 17.16 -0.57 -8.09
CA ARG A 9 18.25 0.04 -8.82
C ARG A 9 17.85 0.44 -10.23
N ARG A 10 17.22 -0.47 -10.98
CA ARG A 10 16.73 -0.20 -12.33
C ARG A 10 15.76 0.98 -12.36
N ASN A 11 14.83 1.05 -11.41
CA ASN A 11 13.85 2.15 -11.33
C ASN A 11 14.56 3.47 -11.00
N CYS A 12 15.51 3.49 -10.07
CA CYS A 12 16.28 4.69 -9.75
C CYS A 12 17.11 5.17 -10.95
N GLU A 13 17.81 4.27 -11.63
CA GLU A 13 18.59 4.58 -12.84
C GLU A 13 17.68 5.15 -13.96
N ASP A 14 16.49 4.56 -14.14
CA ASP A 14 15.51 5.01 -15.13
C ASP A 14 14.94 6.39 -14.78
N ILE A 15 14.61 6.64 -13.51
CA ILE A 15 14.14 7.95 -13.05
C ILE A 15 15.22 9.02 -13.25
N LEU A 16 16.46 8.73 -12.87
CA LEU A 16 17.57 9.67 -13.02
C LEU A 16 17.90 9.99 -14.49
N LYS A 17 17.75 9.00 -15.38
CA LYS A 17 18.07 9.14 -16.81
C LYS A 17 16.92 9.75 -17.61
N ASN A 18 15.69 9.32 -17.33
CA ASN A 18 14.52 9.59 -18.17
C ASN A 18 13.38 10.31 -17.41
N GLY A 19 13.59 10.64 -16.16
CA GLY A 19 12.62 11.39 -15.36
C GLY A 19 12.63 12.87 -15.66
N VAL A 20 11.58 13.56 -15.23
CA VAL A 20 11.40 15.00 -15.42
C VAL A 20 11.45 15.68 -14.06
N TRP A 21 12.28 16.73 -13.96
CA TRP A 21 12.32 17.60 -12.79
C TRP A 21 11.10 18.54 -12.78
N ASP A 22 10.58 18.80 -11.58
CA ASP A 22 9.44 19.70 -11.39
C ASP A 22 9.86 21.12 -10.98
N THR A 23 11.06 21.55 -11.38
CA THR A 23 11.64 22.86 -11.01
C THR A 23 10.80 24.06 -11.45
N GLU A 24 10.04 23.91 -12.53
CA GLU A 24 9.14 24.96 -13.06
C GLU A 24 7.75 24.94 -12.41
N LEU A 25 7.50 24.02 -11.47
CA LEU A 25 6.19 23.86 -10.84
C LEU A 25 6.21 24.34 -9.39
N ALA A 26 5.07 24.85 -8.93
CA ALA A 26 4.87 25.09 -7.52
C ALA A 26 4.74 23.75 -6.79
N VAL A 27 5.70 23.43 -5.92
CA VAL A 27 5.71 22.19 -5.13
C VAL A 27 5.37 22.48 -3.67
N ARG A 28 4.64 21.56 -3.05
CA ARG A 28 4.24 21.66 -1.65
C ARG A 28 5.41 21.42 -0.68
N PRO A 29 6.27 20.38 -0.88
CA PRO A 29 7.37 20.10 0.03
C PRO A 29 8.40 21.23 0.07
N ARG A 30 8.97 21.43 1.25
CA ARG A 30 10.03 22.42 1.46
C ARG A 30 11.14 21.81 2.29
N TRP A 31 12.35 22.27 2.05
CA TRP A 31 13.49 22.01 2.91
C TRP A 31 13.38 22.82 4.22
N GLU A 32 14.20 22.50 5.21
CA GLU A 32 14.22 23.19 6.50
C GLU A 32 14.47 24.71 6.37
N ASP A 33 15.19 25.13 5.34
CA ASP A 33 15.46 26.54 5.03
C ASP A 33 14.28 27.26 4.31
N GLY A 34 13.18 26.55 4.09
CA GLY A 34 11.98 27.06 3.43
C GLY A 34 12.03 27.04 1.89
N THR A 35 13.14 26.64 1.29
CA THR A 35 13.23 26.51 -0.18
C THR A 35 12.37 25.36 -0.72
N PRO A 36 11.85 25.43 -1.96
CA PRO A 36 11.08 24.34 -2.56
C PRO A 36 11.91 23.06 -2.66
N ALA A 37 11.36 21.92 -2.20
CA ALA A 37 11.98 20.61 -2.33
C ALA A 37 11.50 19.96 -3.63
N HIS A 38 12.15 20.31 -4.74
CA HIS A 38 11.88 19.76 -6.06
C HIS A 38 12.30 18.31 -6.18
N THR A 39 11.60 17.55 -7.02
CA THR A 39 11.86 16.14 -7.26
C THR A 39 12.01 15.83 -8.74
N VAL A 40 12.81 14.80 -9.04
CA VAL A 40 12.80 14.13 -10.34
C VAL A 40 11.82 12.97 -10.30
N LYS A 41 10.93 12.89 -11.26
CA LYS A 41 9.86 11.89 -11.27
C LYS A 41 9.61 11.28 -12.64
N LYS A 42 9.13 10.06 -12.63
CA LYS A 42 8.68 9.31 -13.79
C LYS A 42 7.31 8.70 -13.53
N PHE A 43 6.43 8.78 -14.52
CA PHE A 43 5.09 8.18 -14.45
C PHE A 43 5.07 6.82 -15.15
N GLY A 44 4.20 5.90 -14.68
CA GLY A 44 3.91 4.65 -15.37
C GLY A 44 4.96 3.55 -15.17
N ILE A 45 5.43 3.34 -13.94
CA ILE A 45 6.33 2.24 -13.58
C ILE A 45 5.51 1.02 -13.12
N VAL A 46 5.83 -0.17 -13.65
CA VAL A 46 5.26 -1.45 -13.24
C VAL A 46 6.37 -2.38 -12.78
N ASN A 47 6.27 -2.86 -11.56
CA ASN A 47 7.17 -3.86 -10.98
C ASN A 47 6.43 -5.17 -10.77
N ARG A 48 7.13 -6.30 -10.93
CA ARG A 48 6.60 -7.65 -10.68
C ARG A 48 7.54 -8.37 -9.73
N TYR A 49 6.96 -9.07 -8.75
CA TYR A 49 7.67 -9.88 -7.78
C TYR A 49 7.04 -11.26 -7.74
N ASP A 50 7.85 -12.29 -7.85
CA ASP A 50 7.44 -13.67 -7.69
C ASP A 50 7.74 -14.13 -6.27
N LEU A 51 6.69 -14.16 -5.43
CA LEU A 51 6.82 -14.47 -4.00
C LEU A 51 7.10 -15.95 -3.72
N GLN A 52 6.97 -16.83 -4.72
CA GLN A 52 7.38 -18.23 -4.61
C GLN A 52 8.91 -18.37 -4.69
N ARG A 53 9.57 -17.44 -5.38
CA ARG A 53 11.03 -17.48 -5.59
C ARG A 53 11.79 -16.72 -4.52
N GLU A 54 11.31 -15.50 -4.18
CA GLU A 54 12.02 -14.62 -3.25
C GLU A 54 11.04 -13.61 -2.62
N PHE A 55 11.17 -13.41 -1.30
CA PHE A 55 10.46 -12.31 -0.63
C PHE A 55 11.11 -10.97 -0.98
N PRO A 56 10.35 -9.95 -1.45
CA PRO A 56 10.91 -8.74 -2.06
C PRO A 56 11.33 -7.70 -1.00
N ILE A 57 12.40 -7.99 -0.30
CA ILE A 57 13.02 -7.06 0.67
C ILE A 57 14.35 -6.53 0.15
N LEU A 58 14.59 -5.22 0.29
CA LEU A 58 15.88 -4.61 -0.06
C LEU A 58 16.98 -5.04 0.91
N THR A 59 18.15 -5.35 0.36
CA THR A 59 19.39 -5.60 1.10
C THR A 59 20.38 -4.45 1.01
N LEU A 60 20.17 -3.49 0.10
CA LEU A 60 21.02 -2.30 -0.10
C LEU A 60 20.94 -1.31 1.06
N ARG A 61 19.89 -1.36 1.83
CA ARG A 61 19.68 -0.55 3.05
C ARG A 61 18.83 -1.30 4.05
N ARG A 62 18.93 -0.90 5.33
CA ARG A 62 18.09 -1.47 6.37
C ARG A 62 16.61 -1.17 6.09
N THR A 63 15.80 -2.22 6.05
CA THR A 63 14.34 -2.13 6.00
C THR A 63 13.77 -2.40 7.39
N TYR A 64 12.97 -1.48 7.90
CA TYR A 64 12.28 -1.63 9.18
C TYR A 64 10.99 -2.46 9.00
N TRP A 65 11.17 -3.71 8.57
CA TRP A 65 10.08 -4.59 8.17
C TRP A 65 9.06 -4.84 9.28
N LYS A 66 9.50 -4.87 10.55
CA LYS A 66 8.57 -5.05 11.69
C LYS A 66 7.57 -3.89 11.79
N SER A 67 8.03 -2.65 11.65
CA SER A 67 7.16 -1.48 11.66
C SER A 67 6.28 -1.44 10.40
N ALA A 68 6.78 -1.89 9.25
CA ALA A 68 5.99 -2.01 8.04
C ALA A 68 4.85 -3.03 8.19
N VAL A 69 5.11 -4.17 8.85
CA VAL A 69 4.08 -5.18 9.14
C VAL A 69 3.09 -4.67 10.19
N ASP A 70 3.56 -3.98 11.24
CA ASP A 70 2.68 -3.40 12.26
C ASP A 70 1.70 -2.38 11.64
N GLU A 71 2.18 -1.52 10.75
CA GLU A 71 1.32 -0.61 9.99
C GLU A 71 0.34 -1.34 9.07
N LEU A 72 0.78 -2.41 8.39
CA LEU A 72 -0.11 -3.25 7.59
C LEU A 72 -1.26 -3.82 8.44
N LEU A 73 -0.93 -4.35 9.61
CA LEU A 73 -1.93 -4.91 10.54
C LEU A 73 -2.86 -3.81 11.09
N TRP A 74 -2.33 -2.62 11.36
CA TRP A 74 -3.12 -1.48 11.77
C TRP A 74 -4.15 -1.08 10.70
N ILE A 75 -3.74 -1.04 9.43
CA ILE A 75 -4.62 -0.68 8.30
C ILE A 75 -5.61 -1.81 7.97
N TRP A 76 -5.12 -3.05 7.81
CA TRP A 76 -5.90 -4.14 7.21
C TRP A 76 -6.61 -5.03 8.22
N GLN A 77 -6.03 -5.27 9.40
CA GLN A 77 -6.61 -6.14 10.42
C GLN A 77 -7.42 -5.33 11.43
N LYS A 78 -6.81 -4.31 12.04
CA LYS A 78 -7.50 -3.45 13.00
C LYS A 78 -8.48 -2.50 12.32
N LYS A 79 -8.26 -2.19 11.03
CA LYS A 79 -9.07 -1.24 10.25
C LYS A 79 -9.16 0.12 10.96
N SER A 80 -8.08 0.50 11.63
CA SER A 80 -8.01 1.70 12.45
C SER A 80 -7.50 2.90 11.65
N ASN A 81 -7.89 4.08 12.07
CA ASN A 81 -7.38 5.38 11.67
C ASN A 81 -6.81 6.18 12.84
N ASN A 82 -6.64 5.55 14.01
CA ASN A 82 -6.08 6.17 15.21
C ASN A 82 -4.65 5.70 15.44
N VAL A 83 -3.70 6.65 15.55
CA VAL A 83 -2.27 6.36 15.73
C VAL A 83 -1.96 5.69 17.08
N HIS A 84 -2.84 5.79 18.07
CA HIS A 84 -2.67 5.09 19.35
C HIS A 84 -2.79 3.57 19.23
N ASP A 85 -3.37 3.07 18.13
CA ASP A 85 -3.44 1.64 17.83
C ASP A 85 -2.19 1.12 17.08
N LEU A 86 -1.26 2.02 16.73
CA LEU A 86 -0.02 1.73 16.00
C LEU A 86 1.17 1.85 16.95
N SER A 87 2.08 0.87 16.93
CA SER A 87 3.25 0.87 17.82
C SER A 87 4.35 1.83 17.37
N SER A 88 4.38 2.20 16.10
CA SER A 88 5.35 3.14 15.53
C SER A 88 4.79 4.56 15.43
N HIS A 89 5.69 5.55 15.46
CA HIS A 89 5.33 6.97 15.41
C HIS A 89 5.32 7.59 14.01
N ILE A 90 5.27 6.75 12.97
CA ILE A 90 5.41 7.20 11.57
C ILE A 90 4.23 8.03 11.07
N TRP A 91 3.09 7.97 11.74
CA TRP A 91 1.87 8.69 11.39
C TRP A 91 1.55 9.88 12.31
N ASP A 92 2.32 10.11 13.37
CA ASP A 92 2.03 11.14 14.37
C ASP A 92 1.91 12.55 13.77
N ALA A 93 2.72 12.84 12.74
CA ALA A 93 2.70 14.15 12.06
C ALA A 93 1.41 14.43 11.26
N TRP A 94 0.59 13.41 11.01
CA TRP A 94 -0.70 13.54 10.30
C TRP A 94 -1.91 13.36 11.21
N ALA A 95 -1.69 13.02 12.48
CA ALA A 95 -2.77 12.83 13.43
C ALA A 95 -3.25 14.18 14.00
N ASP A 96 -4.55 14.27 14.23
CA ASP A 96 -5.13 15.36 15.00
C ASP A 96 -4.93 15.16 16.51
N GLU A 97 -5.47 16.07 17.33
CA GLU A 97 -5.37 16.03 18.80
C GLU A 97 -5.95 14.74 19.41
N SER A 98 -6.87 14.08 18.73
CA SER A 98 -7.46 12.79 19.17
C SER A 98 -6.63 11.59 18.74
N GLY A 99 -5.59 11.78 17.96
CA GLY A 99 -4.78 10.74 17.35
C GLY A 99 -5.36 10.19 16.03
N SER A 100 -6.39 10.85 15.46
CA SER A 100 -7.02 10.40 14.22
C SER A 100 -6.33 10.96 12.98
N ILE A 101 -6.18 10.12 11.95
CA ILE A 101 -5.79 10.55 10.59
C ILE A 101 -6.99 10.78 9.68
N GLY A 102 -8.17 10.93 10.26
CA GLY A 102 -9.42 11.12 9.54
C GLY A 102 -9.93 9.86 8.86
N LYS A 103 -10.74 10.02 7.80
CA LYS A 103 -11.35 8.88 7.07
C LYS A 103 -10.40 8.19 6.09
N ALA A 104 -9.10 8.11 6.43
CA ALA A 104 -8.07 7.54 5.57
C ALA A 104 -7.80 6.05 5.89
N TYR A 105 -7.20 5.37 4.94
CA TYR A 105 -6.64 4.01 5.04
C TYR A 105 -7.56 2.98 5.75
N GLY A 106 -7.25 2.60 7.00
CA GLY A 106 -8.00 1.59 7.75
C GLY A 106 -9.48 1.90 7.90
N TYR A 107 -9.83 3.19 8.07
CA TYR A 107 -11.22 3.62 8.09
C TYR A 107 -11.99 3.17 6.85
N GLN A 108 -11.45 3.41 5.65
CA GLN A 108 -12.09 3.04 4.38
C GLN A 108 -12.24 1.52 4.23
N LEU A 109 -11.29 0.74 4.73
CA LEU A 109 -11.39 -0.72 4.73
C LEU A 109 -12.48 -1.23 5.66
N GLY A 110 -12.71 -0.55 6.80
CA GLY A 110 -13.66 -0.95 7.82
C GLY A 110 -15.11 -0.54 7.56
N VAL A 111 -15.37 0.35 6.59
CA VAL A 111 -16.75 0.76 6.26
C VAL A 111 -17.54 -0.43 5.73
N LYS A 112 -18.70 -0.69 6.33
CA LYS A 112 -19.58 -1.77 5.89
C LYS A 112 -20.41 -1.35 4.68
N HIS A 113 -20.45 -2.24 3.69
CA HIS A 113 -21.22 -2.09 2.46
C HIS A 113 -22.23 -3.22 2.31
N GLN A 114 -23.40 -2.93 1.72
CA GLN A 114 -24.41 -3.95 1.43
C GLN A 114 -24.06 -4.68 0.13
N TYR A 115 -23.92 -6.00 0.23
CA TYR A 115 -23.80 -6.92 -0.88
C TYR A 115 -25.04 -7.84 -0.93
N LYS A 116 -25.18 -8.67 -1.97
CA LYS A 116 -26.26 -9.63 -2.05
C LYS A 116 -26.23 -10.67 -0.92
N GLU A 117 -25.04 -11.04 -0.49
CA GLU A 117 -24.76 -12.04 0.54
C GLU A 117 -24.83 -11.49 1.96
N GLY A 118 -24.85 -10.16 2.13
CA GLY A 118 -24.93 -9.50 3.46
C GLY A 118 -24.09 -8.24 3.56
N MET A 119 -23.86 -7.82 4.79
CA MET A 119 -23.03 -6.65 5.09
C MET A 119 -21.60 -7.06 5.32
N PHE A 120 -20.69 -6.53 4.49
CA PHE A 120 -19.23 -6.77 4.60
C PHE A 120 -18.49 -5.44 4.56
N ASP A 121 -17.39 -5.35 5.27
CA ASP A 121 -16.36 -4.38 4.93
C ASP A 121 -15.49 -4.92 3.78
N GLN A 122 -14.57 -4.08 3.29
CA GLN A 122 -13.81 -4.45 2.10
C GLN A 122 -12.87 -5.64 2.31
N VAL A 123 -12.29 -5.79 3.51
CA VAL A 123 -11.38 -6.90 3.84
C VAL A 123 -12.15 -8.20 3.95
N ASP A 124 -13.24 -8.19 4.72
CA ASP A 124 -14.11 -9.36 4.89
C ASP A 124 -14.71 -9.80 3.55
N ARG A 125 -15.04 -8.84 2.67
CA ARG A 125 -15.53 -9.15 1.32
C ARG A 125 -14.48 -9.83 0.45
N VAL A 126 -13.24 -9.36 0.46
CA VAL A 126 -12.13 -10.00 -0.27
C VAL A 126 -11.92 -11.43 0.22
N LEU A 127 -11.91 -11.66 1.54
CA LEU A 127 -11.75 -13.00 2.10
C LEU A 127 -12.91 -13.91 1.74
N TYR A 128 -14.16 -13.40 1.79
CA TYR A 128 -15.34 -14.12 1.37
C TYR A 128 -15.25 -14.55 -0.11
N ASP A 129 -14.89 -13.63 -1.01
CA ASP A 129 -14.81 -13.91 -2.44
C ASP A 129 -13.67 -14.89 -2.75
N LEU A 130 -12.50 -14.76 -2.12
CA LEU A 130 -11.40 -15.69 -2.30
C LEU A 130 -11.76 -17.12 -1.88
N LYS A 131 -12.66 -17.27 -0.90
CA LYS A 131 -13.14 -18.55 -0.41
C LYS A 131 -14.27 -19.14 -1.27
N HIS A 132 -15.26 -18.32 -1.62
CA HIS A 132 -16.53 -18.80 -2.21
C HIS A 132 -16.64 -18.60 -3.73
N ASP A 133 -15.91 -17.63 -4.29
CA ASP A 133 -15.86 -17.34 -5.74
C ASP A 133 -14.45 -16.94 -6.19
N PRO A 134 -13.45 -17.84 -6.06
CA PRO A 134 -12.06 -17.53 -6.41
C PRO A 134 -11.85 -17.22 -7.90
N ALA A 135 -12.79 -17.59 -8.77
CA ALA A 135 -12.78 -17.26 -10.19
C ALA A 135 -13.26 -15.81 -10.48
N SER A 136 -13.75 -15.10 -9.47
CA SER A 136 -14.24 -13.75 -9.61
C SER A 136 -13.14 -12.78 -10.07
N ARG A 137 -13.49 -11.91 -11.00
CA ARG A 137 -12.64 -10.79 -11.45
C ARG A 137 -12.95 -9.48 -10.74
N ARG A 138 -13.66 -9.55 -9.60
CA ARG A 138 -14.17 -8.40 -8.83
C ARG A 138 -13.61 -8.36 -7.43
N ILE A 139 -12.58 -9.15 -7.15
CA ILE A 139 -11.94 -9.22 -5.82
C ILE A 139 -10.97 -8.05 -5.70
N LEU A 140 -11.42 -6.97 -5.10
CA LEU A 140 -10.60 -5.76 -4.96
C LEU A 140 -11.00 -4.93 -3.73
N THR A 141 -10.06 -4.09 -3.31
CA THR A 141 -10.30 -3.01 -2.35
C THR A 141 -9.97 -1.66 -2.97
N ASN A 142 -10.62 -0.59 -2.47
CA ASN A 142 -10.32 0.77 -2.88
C ASN A 142 -10.41 1.71 -1.67
N LEU A 143 -9.30 2.38 -1.37
CA LEU A 143 -9.18 3.33 -0.26
C LEU A 143 -9.43 4.78 -0.71
N TYR A 144 -9.45 5.05 -2.01
CA TYR A 144 -9.60 6.39 -2.57
C TYR A 144 -11.09 6.71 -2.76
N ASN A 145 -11.73 7.13 -1.68
CA ASN A 145 -13.15 7.51 -1.68
C ASN A 145 -13.28 9.02 -1.87
N PHE A 146 -13.77 9.43 -3.03
CA PHE A 146 -13.90 10.85 -3.39
C PHE A 146 -14.80 11.64 -2.44
N ALA A 147 -15.82 11.00 -1.86
CA ALA A 147 -16.73 11.65 -0.92
C ALA A 147 -16.04 12.03 0.40
N ASP A 148 -15.02 11.29 0.80
CA ASP A 148 -14.34 11.44 2.09
C ASP A 148 -12.96 12.10 2.00
N LEU A 149 -12.47 12.46 0.80
CA LEU A 149 -11.10 13.00 0.64
C LEU A 149 -10.85 14.24 1.50
N HIS A 150 -11.85 15.10 1.67
CA HIS A 150 -11.74 16.32 2.46
C HIS A 150 -11.57 16.07 3.96
N GLU A 151 -11.89 14.86 4.44
CA GLU A 151 -11.73 14.42 5.82
C GLU A 151 -10.48 13.52 6.03
N MET A 152 -9.62 13.37 5.02
CA MET A 152 -8.39 12.59 5.08
C MET A 152 -7.19 13.49 5.38
N ALA A 153 -6.42 13.19 6.43
CA ALA A 153 -5.16 13.89 6.71
C ALA A 153 -4.14 13.70 5.57
N LEU A 154 -4.14 12.52 4.93
CA LEU A 154 -3.34 12.21 3.76
C LEU A 154 -4.12 11.34 2.78
N TYR A 155 -4.19 11.76 1.51
CA TYR A 155 -4.80 10.95 0.47
C TYR A 155 -4.00 9.67 0.22
N PRO A 156 -4.63 8.49 0.18
CA PRO A 156 -3.93 7.22 0.03
C PRO A 156 -3.00 7.19 -1.18
N CYS A 157 -1.71 6.89 -0.96
CA CYS A 157 -0.74 6.66 -2.03
C CYS A 157 -0.92 5.26 -2.61
N ALA A 158 -0.89 4.23 -1.75
CA ALA A 158 -1.31 2.87 -2.04
C ALA A 158 -2.82 2.81 -1.88
N TYR A 159 -3.57 2.90 -2.98
CA TYR A 159 -5.00 3.18 -2.90
C TYR A 159 -5.91 2.02 -3.28
N SER A 160 -5.42 1.01 -3.96
CA SER A 160 -6.25 -0.11 -4.40
C SER A 160 -5.44 -1.39 -4.52
N MET A 161 -6.04 -2.50 -4.08
CA MET A 161 -5.54 -3.85 -4.29
C MET A 161 -6.55 -4.64 -5.12
N THR A 162 -6.06 -5.35 -6.14
CA THR A 162 -6.85 -6.31 -6.91
C THR A 162 -6.26 -7.69 -6.76
N PHE A 163 -7.10 -8.68 -6.52
CA PHE A 163 -6.70 -10.08 -6.39
C PHE A 163 -7.29 -10.92 -7.52
N ASN A 164 -6.53 -11.92 -7.95
CA ASN A 164 -6.96 -12.88 -8.96
C ASN A 164 -6.35 -14.24 -8.66
N VAL A 165 -7.13 -15.28 -8.81
CA VAL A 165 -6.68 -16.67 -8.70
C VAL A 165 -6.54 -17.28 -10.08
N SER A 166 -5.37 -17.81 -10.40
CA SER A 166 -5.07 -18.51 -11.64
C SER A 166 -4.49 -19.89 -11.31
N GLY A 167 -5.27 -20.95 -11.53
CA GLY A 167 -4.92 -22.28 -11.04
C GLY A 167 -4.83 -22.29 -9.51
N ASP A 168 -3.69 -22.65 -8.99
CA ASP A 168 -3.36 -22.67 -7.55
C ASP A 168 -2.68 -21.39 -7.05
N THR A 169 -2.44 -20.44 -7.95
CA THR A 169 -1.68 -19.22 -7.64
C THR A 169 -2.59 -18.03 -7.37
N LEU A 170 -2.38 -17.36 -6.23
CA LEU A 170 -2.95 -16.05 -5.93
C LEU A 170 -2.05 -14.95 -6.50
N ASN A 171 -2.61 -14.14 -7.38
CA ASN A 171 -1.98 -12.94 -7.91
C ASN A 171 -2.56 -11.71 -7.23
N ALA A 172 -1.73 -10.70 -6.98
CA ALA A 172 -2.16 -9.44 -6.40
C ALA A 172 -1.53 -8.25 -7.14
N ILE A 173 -2.31 -7.21 -7.38
CA ILE A 173 -1.82 -5.94 -7.95
C ILE A 173 -2.09 -4.83 -6.95
N LEU A 174 -1.03 -4.15 -6.53
CA LEU A 174 -1.12 -2.90 -5.79
C LEU A 174 -1.06 -1.73 -6.76
N ASN A 175 -2.08 -0.87 -6.73
CA ASN A 175 -2.08 0.38 -7.46
C ASN A 175 -1.66 1.54 -6.54
N GLN A 176 -0.66 2.28 -6.98
CA GLN A 176 -0.17 3.46 -6.27
C GLN A 176 -0.22 4.68 -7.19
N ARG A 177 -0.75 5.81 -6.69
CA ARG A 177 -0.74 7.09 -7.41
C ARG A 177 0.57 7.84 -7.26
N SER A 178 1.37 7.49 -6.27
CA SER A 178 2.65 8.12 -5.94
C SER A 178 3.50 7.15 -5.14
N GLN A 179 4.80 7.17 -5.38
CA GLN A 179 5.77 6.36 -4.69
C GLN A 179 7.07 7.15 -4.50
N ASP A 180 7.46 7.41 -3.27
CA ASP A 180 8.81 7.85 -2.96
C ASP A 180 9.75 6.63 -3.01
N MET A 181 10.72 6.69 -3.93
CA MET A 181 11.63 5.56 -4.15
C MET A 181 12.58 5.33 -2.99
N LEU A 182 12.97 6.37 -2.27
CA LEU A 182 13.92 6.25 -1.16
C LEU A 182 13.24 5.94 0.16
N ALA A 183 12.16 6.65 0.50
CA ALA A 183 11.51 6.52 1.79
C ALA A 183 10.47 5.38 1.81
N ALA A 184 9.57 5.32 0.82
CA ALA A 184 8.37 4.50 0.89
C ALA A 184 8.37 3.23 0.01
N ASN A 185 9.19 3.16 -1.06
CA ASN A 185 9.10 2.04 -2.00
C ASN A 185 9.24 0.68 -1.32
N ASN A 186 10.31 0.46 -0.60
CA ASN A 186 10.57 -0.83 0.03
C ASN A 186 9.58 -1.12 1.18
N TRP A 187 9.09 -0.10 1.84
CA TRP A 187 8.09 -0.21 2.88
C TRP A 187 6.79 -0.82 2.34
N ASN A 188 6.21 -0.19 1.32
CA ASN A 188 4.97 -0.69 0.71
C ASN A 188 5.16 -2.04 0.02
N VAL A 189 6.29 -2.28 -0.65
CA VAL A 189 6.57 -3.59 -1.27
C VAL A 189 6.56 -4.71 -0.24
N VAL A 190 7.20 -4.52 0.92
CA VAL A 190 7.19 -5.51 2.02
C VAL A 190 5.78 -5.69 2.57
N GLN A 191 5.06 -4.61 2.85
CA GLN A 191 3.69 -4.68 3.37
C GLN A 191 2.78 -5.53 2.49
N TYR A 192 2.70 -5.19 1.22
CA TYR A 192 1.75 -5.85 0.33
C TYR A 192 2.21 -7.24 -0.13
N ALA A 193 3.52 -7.54 -0.05
CA ALA A 193 4.00 -8.90 -0.16
C ALA A 193 3.56 -9.77 1.02
N VAL A 194 3.66 -9.26 2.26
CA VAL A 194 3.14 -9.95 3.47
C VAL A 194 1.64 -10.19 3.34
N LEU A 195 0.87 -9.19 2.88
CA LEU A 195 -0.57 -9.33 2.68
C LEU A 195 -0.91 -10.46 1.69
N ALA A 196 -0.24 -10.48 0.53
CA ALA A 196 -0.46 -11.49 -0.50
C ALA A 196 -0.12 -12.91 0.01
N VAL A 197 1.00 -13.06 0.72
CA VAL A 197 1.39 -14.34 1.35
C VAL A 197 0.37 -14.78 2.39
N SER A 198 -0.10 -13.85 3.25
CA SER A 198 -1.10 -14.16 4.28
C SER A 198 -2.41 -14.65 3.67
N TYR A 199 -2.89 -14.02 2.60
CA TYR A 199 -4.13 -14.41 1.92
C TYR A 199 -3.99 -15.73 1.16
N THR A 200 -2.80 -16.03 0.63
CA THR A 200 -2.50 -17.35 0.05
C THR A 200 -2.63 -18.47 1.09
N HIS A 201 -2.11 -18.26 2.30
CA HIS A 201 -2.18 -19.24 3.39
C HIS A 201 -3.61 -19.43 3.90
N LEU A 202 -4.38 -18.36 4.07
CA LEU A 202 -5.79 -18.46 4.47
C LEU A 202 -6.61 -19.30 3.50
N ARG A 203 -6.38 -19.15 2.20
CA ARG A 203 -7.03 -19.96 1.18
C ARG A 203 -6.61 -21.43 1.24
N ALA A 204 -5.32 -21.72 1.43
CA ALA A 204 -4.79 -23.08 1.41
C ALA A 204 -5.23 -23.93 2.61
N HIS A 205 -5.58 -23.33 3.75
CA HIS A 205 -6.01 -24.04 4.95
C HIS A 205 -7.52 -24.39 4.96
N GLU A 206 -8.28 -23.92 3.99
CA GLU A 206 -9.73 -24.11 3.93
C GLU A 206 -10.19 -24.99 2.75
N THR A 207 -9.25 -25.54 1.97
CA THR A 207 -9.45 -26.54 0.93
C THR A 207 -9.00 -27.92 1.41
#